data_0a21873f38fe0b7b02c4da0d481015fc
#
_entry.id   0a21873f38fe0b7b02c4da0d481015fc
#
_cell.length_a   1.000
_cell.length_b   1.000
_cell.length_c   1.000
_cell.angle_alpha   90.00
_cell.angle_beta   90.00
_cell.angle_gamma   90.00
#
_symmetry.space_group_name_H-M   'P 1'
#
loop_
_entity.id
_entity.type
_entity.pdbx_description
1 polymer ?
#
loop_
_entity_poly.entity_id
_entity_poly.type
_entity_poly.pdbx_seq_one_letter_code
_entity_poly.pdbx_strand_id
1 'polypeptide(L)'
;MNVINIIRSIILSAIGFAGFAVLSIILIGTLLSGPNPDGMLTANFEKLVAVDELAELGYTFADVASDMFIMIAWLNVWLLAVTIIFCLGWSAGSHFLNVDAPGKAKLYAIHWFAVSGSFIALVIIANWFILHSTTFPAAQDITRTGTFTLTVYTTAYYTLAYYLSVLLGTARFVRSSVLLANKLPGNI
;
A
#
# COMPACT_ATOMS: atom_id res chain seq x y z
N MET A 1 -16.56 -8.35 -25.98
CA MET A 1 -16.07 -7.67 -24.76
C MET A 1 -16.69 -6.28 -24.71
N ASN A 2 -17.37 -5.90 -23.64
CA ASN A 2 -18.05 -4.61 -23.58
C ASN A 2 -17.13 -3.58 -22.89
N VAL A 3 -16.63 -2.62 -23.66
CA VAL A 3 -15.74 -1.53 -23.18
C VAL A 3 -16.38 -0.76 -22.00
N ILE A 4 -17.70 -0.59 -22.03
CA ILE A 4 -18.44 0.09 -20.95
C ILE A 4 -18.25 -0.62 -19.61
N ASN A 5 -18.26 -1.97 -19.59
CA ASN A 5 -18.05 -2.74 -18.37
C ASN A 5 -16.64 -2.59 -17.82
N ILE A 6 -15.62 -2.49 -18.69
CA ILE A 6 -14.24 -2.24 -18.28
C ILE A 6 -14.15 -0.86 -17.61
N ILE A 7 -14.68 0.18 -18.26
CA ILE A 7 -14.67 1.55 -17.73
C ILE A 7 -15.41 1.59 -16.38
N ARG A 8 -16.58 0.95 -16.28
CA ARG A 8 -17.33 0.87 -15.02
C ARG A 8 -16.51 0.20 -13.91
N SER A 9 -15.82 -0.90 -14.18
CA SER A 9 -14.97 -1.59 -13.21
C SER A 9 -13.80 -0.74 -12.75
N ILE A 10 -13.17 -0.01 -13.67
CA ILE A 10 -12.09 0.94 -13.36
C ILE A 10 -12.60 2.05 -12.45
N ILE A 11 -13.76 2.64 -12.76
CA ILE A 11 -14.38 3.70 -11.94
C ILE A 11 -14.70 3.17 -10.54
N LEU A 12 -15.30 1.99 -10.41
CA LEU A 12 -15.63 1.38 -9.12
C LEU A 12 -14.38 1.08 -8.29
N SER A 13 -13.32 0.60 -8.92
CA SER A 13 -12.02 0.40 -8.26
C SER A 13 -11.42 1.72 -7.79
N ALA A 14 -11.48 2.75 -8.62
CA ALA A 14 -11.01 4.10 -8.27
C ALA A 14 -11.78 4.70 -7.09
N ILE A 15 -13.10 4.51 -7.03
CA ILE A 15 -13.94 4.95 -5.91
C ILE A 15 -13.53 4.22 -4.62
N GLY A 16 -13.34 2.89 -4.68
CA GLY A 16 -12.88 2.11 -3.53
C GLY A 16 -11.51 2.54 -3.02
N PHE A 17 -10.64 2.96 -3.94
CA PHE A 17 -9.30 3.45 -3.62
C PHE A 17 -9.27 4.90 -3.13
N ALA A 18 -10.25 5.72 -3.52
CA ALA A 18 -10.23 7.18 -3.28
C ALA A 18 -10.09 7.55 -1.80
N GLY A 19 -10.78 6.85 -0.90
CA GLY A 19 -10.68 7.08 0.54
C GLY A 19 -9.27 6.85 1.07
N PHE A 20 -8.61 5.77 0.64
CA PHE A 20 -7.23 5.49 1.02
C PHE A 20 -6.24 6.46 0.38
N ALA A 21 -6.50 6.89 -0.86
CA ALA A 21 -5.69 7.89 -1.55
C ALA A 21 -5.71 9.24 -0.81
N VAL A 22 -6.89 9.70 -0.40
CA VAL A 22 -7.04 10.93 0.40
C VAL A 22 -6.31 10.82 1.73
N LEU A 23 -6.47 9.72 2.45
CA LEU A 23 -5.75 9.49 3.71
C LEU A 23 -4.23 9.46 3.51
N SER A 24 -3.75 8.81 2.45
CA SER A 24 -2.32 8.77 2.11
C SER A 24 -1.78 10.16 1.77
N ILE A 25 -2.52 10.98 1.02
CA ILE A 25 -2.13 12.35 0.68
C ILE A 25 -2.06 13.23 1.93
N ILE A 26 -3.03 13.11 2.84
CA ILE A 26 -3.00 13.82 4.12
C ILE A 26 -1.79 13.40 4.94
N LEU A 27 -1.51 12.09 5.02
CA LEU A 27 -0.34 11.57 5.73
C LEU A 27 0.96 12.10 5.10
N ILE A 28 1.11 12.05 3.78
CA ILE A 28 2.27 12.59 3.06
C ILE A 28 2.44 14.08 3.36
N GLY A 29 1.36 14.86 3.29
CA GLY A 29 1.39 16.28 3.58
C GLY A 29 1.83 16.57 5.02
N THR A 30 1.35 15.78 5.99
CA THR A 30 1.74 15.91 7.39
C THR A 30 3.22 15.55 7.59
N LEU A 31 3.69 14.50 6.93
CA LEU A 31 5.09 14.06 7.01
C LEU A 31 6.04 15.07 6.35
N LEU A 32 5.68 15.62 5.18
CA LEU A 32 6.49 16.63 4.48
C LEU A 32 6.52 17.99 5.18
N SER A 33 5.55 18.31 6.03
CA SER A 33 5.56 19.54 6.82
C SER A 33 6.58 19.52 7.98
N GLY A 34 7.23 18.37 8.16
CA GLY A 34 8.27 18.17 9.17
C GLY A 34 7.76 17.72 10.55
N PRO A 35 8.65 17.42 11.47
CA PRO A 35 8.30 16.95 12.80
C PRO A 35 7.61 18.06 13.59
N ASN A 36 6.45 17.76 14.15
CA ASN A 36 5.83 18.59 15.17
C ASN A 36 6.39 18.16 16.53
N PRO A 37 7.21 18.97 17.21
CA PRO A 37 7.86 18.57 18.48
C PRO A 37 6.86 18.20 19.57
N ASP A 38 5.65 18.74 19.52
CA ASP A 38 4.59 18.45 20.49
C ASP A 38 3.59 17.39 19.97
N GLY A 39 3.86 16.79 18.82
CA GLY A 39 2.92 15.90 18.14
C GLY A 39 3.05 14.43 18.54
N MET A 40 1.93 13.73 18.48
CA MET A 40 1.84 12.28 18.74
C MET A 40 2.75 11.45 17.81
N LEU A 41 3.06 11.95 16.61
CA LEU A 41 3.97 11.31 15.67
C LEU A 41 5.41 11.31 16.22
N THR A 42 5.89 12.46 16.73
CA THR A 42 7.25 12.59 17.28
C THR A 42 7.48 11.62 18.45
N ALA A 43 6.54 11.57 19.40
CA ALA A 43 6.62 10.66 20.55
C ALA A 43 6.64 9.17 20.17
N ASN A 44 6.05 8.79 19.04
CA ASN A 44 6.11 7.43 18.54
C ASN A 44 7.41 7.15 17.77
N PHE A 45 8.00 8.15 17.13
CA PHE A 45 9.28 8.03 16.43
C PHE A 45 10.44 7.80 17.37
N GLU A 46 10.47 8.42 18.56
CA GLU A 46 11.48 8.17 19.59
C GLU A 46 11.62 6.69 19.97
N LYS A 47 10.52 5.93 19.83
CA LYS A 47 10.51 4.48 20.09
C LYS A 47 11.07 3.64 18.95
N LEU A 48 11.16 4.19 17.75
CA LEU A 48 11.60 3.50 16.54
C LEU A 48 13.07 3.74 16.24
N VAL A 49 13.68 4.74 16.88
CA VAL A 49 15.06 5.19 16.65
C VAL A 49 15.85 5.06 17.96
N ALA A 50 17.06 4.54 17.86
CA ALA A 50 18.00 4.48 19.00
C ALA A 50 18.63 5.87 19.22
N VAL A 51 17.93 6.75 19.95
CA VAL A 51 18.32 8.15 20.15
C VAL A 51 19.70 8.29 20.79
N ASP A 52 20.08 7.35 21.65
CA ASP A 52 21.38 7.37 22.36
C ASP A 52 22.56 7.13 21.41
N GLU A 53 22.40 6.25 20.41
CA GLU A 53 23.44 5.95 19.42
C GLU A 53 23.63 7.11 18.43
N LEU A 54 22.59 7.89 18.18
CA LEU A 54 22.61 9.02 17.26
C LEU A 54 23.34 10.24 17.83
N ALA A 55 23.27 10.43 19.14
CA ALA A 55 24.02 11.50 19.83
C ALA A 55 25.55 11.31 19.70
N GLU A 56 26.01 10.05 19.64
CA GLU A 56 27.41 9.72 19.41
C GLU A 56 27.87 10.04 17.98
N LEU A 57 26.96 10.04 17.01
CA LEU A 57 27.22 10.38 15.60
C LEU A 57 27.08 11.87 15.30
N GLY A 58 26.71 12.69 16.30
CA GLY A 58 26.56 14.13 16.16
C GLY A 58 25.25 14.59 15.51
N TYR A 59 24.27 13.70 15.33
CA TYR A 59 22.94 14.06 14.86
C TYR A 59 22.03 14.47 16.01
N THR A 60 21.21 15.50 15.77
CA THR A 60 20.13 15.83 16.69
C THR A 60 18.90 14.99 16.39
N PHE A 61 18.04 14.77 17.38
CA PHE A 61 16.76 14.08 17.18
C PHE A 61 15.93 14.74 16.08
N ALA A 62 15.97 16.07 15.94
CA ALA A 62 15.24 16.80 14.90
C ALA A 62 15.73 16.45 13.48
N ASP A 63 17.04 16.27 13.28
CA ASP A 63 17.62 15.88 11.98
C ASP A 63 17.13 14.50 11.57
N VAL A 64 17.21 13.56 12.51
CA VAL A 64 16.75 12.18 12.27
C VAL A 64 15.26 12.12 12.03
N ALA A 65 14.45 12.81 12.82
CA ALA A 65 13.01 12.85 12.65
C ALA A 65 12.63 13.45 11.29
N SER A 66 13.33 14.51 10.84
CA SER A 66 13.12 15.11 9.54
C SER A 66 13.39 14.11 8.40
N ASP A 67 14.54 13.44 8.42
CA ASP A 67 14.90 12.45 7.41
C ASP A 67 13.92 11.27 7.39
N MET A 68 13.50 10.79 8.55
CA MET A 68 12.50 9.72 8.65
C MET A 68 11.14 10.14 8.11
N PHE A 69 10.68 11.34 8.39
CA PHE A 69 9.41 11.84 7.85
C PHE A 69 9.45 11.93 6.32
N ILE A 70 10.53 12.45 5.76
CA ILE A 70 10.69 12.54 4.30
C ILE A 70 10.76 11.14 3.69
N MET A 71 11.52 10.22 4.28
CA MET A 71 11.64 8.84 3.83
C MET A 71 10.28 8.12 3.84
N ILE A 72 9.50 8.26 4.91
CA ILE A 72 8.16 7.65 4.99
C ILE A 72 7.20 8.30 3.99
N ALA A 73 7.30 9.61 3.76
CA ALA A 73 6.53 10.29 2.73
C ALA A 73 6.81 9.72 1.33
N TRP A 74 8.09 9.55 0.98
CA TRP A 74 8.49 8.92 -0.28
C TRP A 74 7.99 7.49 -0.40
N LEU A 75 8.10 6.69 0.66
CA LEU A 75 7.56 5.33 0.71
C LEU A 75 6.05 5.34 0.40
N ASN A 76 5.28 6.23 1.04
CA ASN A 76 3.85 6.34 0.78
C ASN A 76 3.53 6.75 -0.66
N VAL A 77 4.27 7.66 -1.27
CA VAL A 77 4.09 8.02 -2.69
C VAL A 77 4.27 6.79 -3.60
N TRP A 78 5.32 6.03 -3.40
CA TRP A 78 5.59 4.82 -4.18
C TRP A 78 4.52 3.75 -3.97
N LEU A 79 4.13 3.48 -2.72
CA LEU A 79 3.11 2.48 -2.41
C LEU A 79 1.73 2.89 -2.94
N LEU A 80 1.41 4.18 -2.92
CA LEU A 80 0.19 4.71 -3.52
C LEU A 80 0.17 4.45 -5.04
N ALA A 81 1.26 4.78 -5.74
CA ALA A 81 1.39 4.56 -7.18
C ALA A 81 1.30 3.07 -7.54
N VAL A 82 2.03 2.21 -6.84
CA VAL A 82 1.97 0.75 -7.05
C VAL A 82 0.56 0.22 -6.81
N THR A 83 -0.09 0.63 -5.74
CA THR A 83 -1.44 0.17 -5.39
C THR A 83 -2.45 0.54 -6.47
N ILE A 84 -2.43 1.78 -6.97
CA ILE A 84 -3.39 2.18 -8.02
C ILE A 84 -3.15 1.42 -9.32
N ILE A 85 -1.89 1.20 -9.71
CA ILE A 85 -1.54 0.42 -10.90
C ILE A 85 -2.10 -1.00 -10.80
N PHE A 86 -1.90 -1.66 -9.67
CA PHE A 86 -2.42 -3.01 -9.45
C PHE A 86 -3.95 -3.07 -9.39
N CYS A 87 -4.60 -2.07 -8.75
CA CYS A 87 -6.06 -1.97 -8.70
C CYS A 87 -6.66 -1.82 -10.10
N LEU A 88 -6.14 -0.89 -10.89
CA LEU A 88 -6.63 -0.64 -12.24
C LEU A 88 -6.29 -1.80 -13.18
N GLY A 89 -5.09 -2.34 -13.06
CA GLY A 89 -4.63 -3.49 -13.85
C GLY A 89 -5.49 -4.72 -13.63
N TRP A 90 -5.81 -5.05 -12.37
CA TRP A 90 -6.73 -6.15 -12.07
C TRP A 90 -8.15 -5.85 -12.53
N SER A 91 -8.66 -4.65 -12.29
CA SER A 91 -10.04 -4.26 -12.68
C SER A 91 -10.24 -4.37 -14.17
N ALA A 92 -9.30 -3.91 -14.98
CA ALA A 92 -9.32 -4.07 -16.42
C ALA A 92 -9.07 -5.54 -16.83
N GLY A 93 -8.01 -6.15 -16.29
CA GLY A 93 -7.57 -7.50 -16.62
C GLY A 93 -8.62 -8.57 -16.33
N SER A 94 -9.42 -8.41 -15.27
CA SER A 94 -10.48 -9.35 -14.92
C SER A 94 -11.53 -9.51 -16.02
N HIS A 95 -11.71 -8.51 -16.90
CA HIS A 95 -12.63 -8.58 -18.03
C HIS A 95 -12.09 -9.37 -19.23
N PHE A 96 -10.79 -9.63 -19.29
CA PHE A 96 -10.17 -10.45 -20.32
C PHE A 96 -10.16 -11.94 -19.97
N LEU A 97 -10.50 -12.28 -18.71
CA LEU A 97 -10.62 -13.67 -18.28
C LEU A 97 -11.92 -14.26 -18.85
N ASN A 98 -11.82 -15.26 -19.69
CA ASN A 98 -12.97 -15.87 -20.38
C ASN A 98 -13.65 -16.94 -19.50
N VAL A 99 -14.98 -16.87 -19.32
CA VAL A 99 -15.74 -17.53 -18.26
C VAL A 99 -16.41 -18.84 -18.68
N ASP A 100 -16.51 -19.10 -19.98
CA ASP A 100 -17.48 -20.06 -20.54
C ASP A 100 -17.10 -21.55 -20.36
N ALA A 101 -16.09 -21.88 -19.54
CA ALA A 101 -15.69 -23.26 -19.32
C ALA A 101 -15.87 -23.72 -17.86
N PRO A 102 -16.52 -24.84 -17.60
CA PRO A 102 -16.62 -25.45 -16.29
C PRO A 102 -15.22 -25.76 -15.73
N GLY A 103 -14.97 -25.38 -14.50
CA GLY A 103 -13.66 -25.57 -13.81
C GLY A 103 -12.72 -24.37 -13.80
N LYS A 104 -12.97 -23.31 -14.53
CA LYS A 104 -12.10 -22.11 -14.56
C LYS A 104 -12.12 -21.26 -13.28
N ALA A 105 -13.09 -21.43 -12.38
CA ALA A 105 -13.14 -20.71 -11.11
C ALA A 105 -11.85 -20.91 -10.28
N LYS A 106 -11.28 -22.11 -10.28
CA LYS A 106 -10.00 -22.39 -9.62
C LYS A 106 -8.83 -21.66 -10.29
N LEU A 107 -8.82 -21.61 -11.62
CA LEU A 107 -7.79 -20.91 -12.39
C LEU A 107 -7.83 -19.40 -12.11
N TYR A 108 -9.01 -18.81 -12.03
CA TYR A 108 -9.16 -17.39 -11.70
C TYR A 108 -8.75 -17.08 -10.28
N ALA A 109 -9.04 -17.97 -9.32
CA ALA A 109 -8.53 -17.85 -7.96
C ALA A 109 -6.99 -17.86 -7.95
N ILE A 110 -6.35 -18.75 -8.69
CA ILE A 110 -4.89 -18.80 -8.82
C ILE A 110 -4.34 -17.49 -9.39
N HIS A 111 -4.95 -16.94 -10.45
CA HIS A 111 -4.53 -15.66 -11.03
C HIS A 111 -4.69 -14.51 -10.01
N TRP A 112 -5.81 -14.47 -9.31
CA TRP A 112 -6.04 -13.46 -8.27
C TRP A 112 -5.00 -13.57 -7.14
N PHE A 113 -4.72 -14.78 -6.66
CA PHE A 113 -3.68 -14.99 -5.64
C PHE A 113 -2.29 -14.64 -6.15
N ALA A 114 -1.97 -14.95 -7.41
CA ALA A 114 -0.68 -14.59 -8.00
C ALA A 114 -0.50 -13.07 -8.08
N VAL A 115 -1.51 -12.35 -8.57
CA VAL A 115 -1.48 -10.88 -8.66
C VAL A 115 -1.42 -10.24 -7.27
N SER A 116 -2.22 -10.72 -6.32
CA SER A 116 -2.22 -10.22 -4.94
C SER A 116 -0.92 -10.52 -4.22
N GLY A 117 -0.36 -11.72 -4.41
CA GLY A 117 0.95 -12.10 -3.86
C GLY A 117 2.09 -11.26 -4.44
N SER A 118 2.06 -11.00 -5.75
CA SER A 118 3.03 -10.12 -6.40
C SER A 118 2.93 -8.69 -5.87
N PHE A 119 1.71 -8.19 -5.65
CA PHE A 119 1.48 -6.87 -5.05
C PHE A 119 2.10 -6.80 -3.64
N ILE A 120 1.78 -7.76 -2.77
CA ILE A 120 2.31 -7.81 -1.39
C ILE A 120 3.84 -7.90 -1.41
N ALA A 121 4.42 -8.74 -2.28
CA ALA A 121 5.87 -8.86 -2.43
C ALA A 121 6.50 -7.53 -2.85
N LEU A 122 5.91 -6.80 -3.80
CA LEU A 122 6.39 -5.48 -4.21
C LEU A 122 6.29 -4.45 -3.09
N VAL A 123 5.22 -4.47 -2.28
CA VAL A 123 5.09 -3.59 -1.11
C VAL A 123 6.22 -3.87 -0.11
N ILE A 124 6.51 -5.14 0.19
CA ILE A 124 7.58 -5.53 1.11
C ILE A 124 8.95 -5.11 0.54
N ILE A 125 9.20 -5.37 -0.74
CA ILE A 125 10.44 -4.99 -1.41
C ILE A 125 10.61 -3.47 -1.41
N ALA A 126 9.58 -2.69 -1.70
CA ALA A 126 9.63 -1.24 -1.67
C ALA A 126 9.96 -0.71 -0.26
N ASN A 127 9.34 -1.29 0.77
CA ASN A 127 9.69 -0.98 2.16
C ASN A 127 11.17 -1.24 2.43
N TRP A 128 11.65 -2.42 2.05
CA TRP A 128 13.04 -2.79 2.29
C TRP A 128 14.02 -1.82 1.60
N PHE A 129 13.80 -1.52 0.32
CA PHE A 129 14.66 -0.61 -0.43
C PHE A 129 14.66 0.81 0.13
N ILE A 130 13.50 1.36 0.47
CA ILE A 130 13.40 2.74 0.94
C ILE A 130 13.93 2.89 2.36
N LEU A 131 13.60 1.94 3.25
CA LEU A 131 14.06 1.95 4.64
C LEU A 131 15.57 1.69 4.78
N HIS A 132 16.22 1.12 3.78
CA HIS A 132 17.67 0.91 3.74
C HIS A 132 18.38 1.83 2.73
N SER A 133 17.72 2.89 2.29
CA SER A 133 18.29 3.83 1.33
C SER A 133 19.36 4.69 1.98
N THR A 134 20.53 4.78 1.33
CA THR A 134 21.60 5.68 1.74
C THR A 134 21.31 7.16 1.49
N THR A 135 20.17 7.47 0.88
CA THR A 135 19.72 8.84 0.60
C THR A 135 19.35 9.60 1.89
N PHE A 136 19.06 8.87 2.97
CA PHE A 136 18.66 9.42 4.26
C PHE A 136 19.64 8.93 5.34
N PRO A 137 20.84 9.54 5.44
CA PRO A 137 21.91 9.04 6.33
C PRO A 137 21.48 9.00 7.81
N ALA A 138 20.74 9.99 8.27
CA ALA A 138 20.25 10.05 9.64
C ALA A 138 19.16 8.99 9.95
N ALA A 139 18.50 8.45 8.93
CA ALA A 139 17.48 7.41 9.09
C ALA A 139 18.04 5.98 8.98
N GLN A 140 19.35 5.81 8.76
CA GLN A 140 19.96 4.47 8.65
C GLN A 140 19.93 3.70 9.97
N ASP A 141 19.88 4.41 11.10
CA ASP A 141 19.88 3.84 12.44
C ASP A 141 18.47 3.51 12.97
N ILE A 142 17.51 3.31 12.04
CA ILE A 142 16.22 2.77 12.42
C ILE A 142 16.43 1.38 13.05
N THR A 143 15.92 1.20 14.26
CA THR A 143 16.01 -0.10 14.92
C THR A 143 15.37 -1.20 14.05
N ARG A 144 15.88 -2.43 14.17
CA ARG A 144 15.29 -3.60 13.49
C ARG A 144 13.79 -3.73 13.79
N THR A 145 13.39 -3.40 15.01
CA THR A 145 11.97 -3.37 15.42
C THR A 145 11.21 -2.27 14.70
N GLY A 146 11.81 -1.09 14.52
CA GLY A 146 11.22 0.02 13.77
C GLY A 146 10.97 -0.34 12.31
N THR A 147 11.97 -0.89 11.63
CA THR A 147 11.86 -1.37 10.24
C THR A 147 10.76 -2.41 10.10
N PHE A 148 10.71 -3.40 11.00
CA PHE A 148 9.67 -4.43 11.00
C PHE A 148 8.29 -3.81 11.21
N THR A 149 8.13 -2.93 12.18
CA THR A 149 6.85 -2.28 12.50
C THR A 149 6.34 -1.47 11.32
N LEU A 150 7.18 -0.62 10.72
CA LEU A 150 6.80 0.18 9.54
C LEU A 150 6.41 -0.70 8.36
N THR A 151 7.17 -1.78 8.10
CA THR A 151 6.85 -2.73 7.03
C THR A 151 5.51 -3.41 7.26
N VAL A 152 5.20 -3.84 8.48
CA VAL A 152 3.91 -4.47 8.81
C VAL A 152 2.76 -3.49 8.63
N TYR A 153 2.86 -2.26 9.15
CA TYR A 153 1.80 -1.26 9.03
C TYR A 153 1.54 -0.87 7.58
N THR A 154 2.57 -0.55 6.82
CA THR A 154 2.41 -0.15 5.42
C THR A 154 1.89 -1.31 4.57
N THR A 155 2.38 -2.53 4.78
CA THR A 155 1.89 -3.71 4.07
C THR A 155 0.41 -3.97 4.38
N ALA A 156 0.00 -3.91 5.64
CA ALA A 156 -1.40 -4.09 6.03
C ALA A 156 -2.30 -3.00 5.43
N TYR A 157 -1.91 -1.75 5.54
CA TYR A 157 -2.67 -0.61 5.02
C TYR A 157 -2.88 -0.69 3.51
N TYR A 158 -1.81 -0.86 2.73
CA TYR A 158 -1.90 -0.89 1.27
C TYR A 158 -2.51 -2.18 0.74
N THR A 159 -2.34 -3.32 1.44
CA THR A 159 -3.06 -4.56 1.11
C THR A 159 -4.56 -4.40 1.31
N LEU A 160 -4.99 -3.74 2.38
CA LEU A 160 -6.41 -3.44 2.61
C LEU A 160 -6.97 -2.50 1.54
N ALA A 161 -6.24 -1.43 1.20
CA ALA A 161 -6.61 -0.49 0.14
C ALA A 161 -6.76 -1.20 -1.21
N TYR A 162 -5.79 -2.02 -1.59
CA TYR A 162 -5.82 -2.84 -2.79
C TYR A 162 -7.04 -3.79 -2.77
N TYR A 163 -7.20 -4.54 -1.69
CA TYR A 163 -8.24 -5.55 -1.57
C TYR A 163 -9.65 -4.95 -1.71
N LEU A 164 -9.96 -3.88 -0.98
CA LEU A 164 -11.27 -3.23 -1.04
C LEU A 164 -11.54 -2.63 -2.43
N SER A 165 -10.53 -2.03 -3.04
CA SER A 165 -10.66 -1.48 -4.40
C SER A 165 -10.90 -2.57 -5.44
N VAL A 166 -10.19 -3.68 -5.34
CA VAL A 166 -10.33 -4.84 -6.23
C VAL A 166 -11.71 -5.49 -6.06
N LEU A 167 -12.23 -5.57 -4.85
CA LEU A 167 -13.59 -6.10 -4.62
C LEU A 167 -14.66 -5.37 -5.41
N LEU A 168 -14.54 -4.04 -5.49
CA LEU A 168 -15.50 -3.21 -6.22
C LEU A 168 -15.27 -3.27 -7.74
N GLY A 169 -14.02 -3.29 -8.17
CA GLY A 169 -13.63 -3.24 -9.58
C GLY A 169 -13.59 -4.58 -10.31
N THR A 170 -13.64 -5.71 -9.60
CA THR A 170 -13.56 -7.04 -10.22
C THR A 170 -14.80 -7.34 -11.08
N ALA A 171 -14.59 -7.85 -12.30
CA ALA A 171 -15.66 -8.29 -13.16
C ALA A 171 -16.57 -9.32 -12.48
N ARG A 172 -17.90 -9.17 -12.66
CA ARG A 172 -18.93 -9.94 -11.96
C ARG A 172 -18.71 -11.46 -12.01
N PHE A 173 -18.31 -11.98 -13.15
CA PHE A 173 -18.12 -13.41 -13.37
C PHE A 173 -16.83 -13.99 -12.75
N VAL A 174 -15.83 -13.13 -12.43
CA VAL A 174 -14.60 -13.52 -11.74
C VAL A 174 -14.73 -13.30 -10.23
N ARG A 175 -15.76 -12.60 -9.80
CA ARG A 175 -15.96 -12.18 -8.40
C ARG A 175 -16.01 -13.35 -7.42
N SER A 176 -16.51 -14.50 -7.84
CA SER A 176 -16.52 -15.74 -7.04
C SER A 176 -15.12 -16.25 -6.70
N SER A 177 -14.11 -15.85 -7.48
CA SER A 177 -12.71 -16.25 -7.28
C SER A 177 -11.95 -15.35 -6.33
N VAL A 178 -12.49 -14.16 -6.03
CA VAL A 178 -11.89 -13.22 -5.08
C VAL A 178 -12.36 -13.59 -3.68
N LEU A 179 -11.42 -13.69 -2.74
CA LEU A 179 -11.70 -14.07 -1.36
C LEU A 179 -12.79 -13.16 -0.75
N LEU A 180 -13.80 -13.75 -0.11
CA LEU A 180 -14.94 -13.06 0.52
C LEU A 180 -15.87 -12.28 -0.41
N ALA A 181 -15.58 -12.14 -1.70
CA ALA A 181 -16.41 -11.35 -2.61
C ALA A 181 -17.84 -11.90 -2.74
N ASN A 182 -18.03 -13.21 -2.53
CA ASN A 182 -19.35 -13.87 -2.55
C ASN A 182 -20.22 -13.53 -1.32
N LYS A 183 -19.62 -13.03 -0.25
CA LYS A 183 -20.31 -12.76 1.02
C LYS A 183 -20.76 -11.29 1.14
N LEU A 184 -20.30 -10.43 0.24
CA LEU A 184 -20.68 -9.04 0.25
C LEU A 184 -21.97 -8.84 -0.55
N PRO A 185 -22.96 -8.11 0.02
CA PRO A 185 -24.17 -7.75 -0.71
C PRO A 185 -23.79 -6.83 -1.87
N GLY A 186 -23.90 -7.30 -3.08
CA GLY A 186 -23.52 -6.53 -4.26
C GLY A 186 -23.92 -7.25 -5.53
N ASN A 187 -25.22 -7.45 -5.71
CA ASN A 187 -25.85 -7.63 -7.00
C ASN A 187 -26.14 -6.24 -7.61
N ILE A 188 -25.12 -5.41 -7.76
CA ILE A 188 -25.25 -4.17 -8.52
C ILE A 188 -24.55 -4.33 -9.85
#